data_6c989cb67327f651909861b7a184bc56
#
_entry.id   6c989cb67327f651909861b7a184bc56
#
_cell.length_a   1.000
_cell.length_b   1.000
_cell.length_c   1.000
_cell.angle_alpha   90.00
_cell.angle_beta   90.00
_cell.angle_gamma   90.00
#
_symmetry.space_group_name_H-M   'P 1'
#
loop_
_entity.id
_entity.type
_entity.pdbx_description
1 polymer ?
#
loop_
_entity_poly.entity_id
_entity_poly.type
_entity_poly.pdbx_seq_one_letter_code
_entity_poly.pdbx_strand_id
1 'polypeptide(L)'
;MPRGRYSLHDPHDHTPLGEEHFQCAPGPSGWRYVAQRTSPSGDHAGSVDLTVDELGRPLRVELHAASWQVKGAALDGVTWVRTDPTGEHATEGNVGAHAFTGASPAFLVAISRLLRLEPGAGAVRLRLVAFTDPVLAPLTLDQSWALRDRAGHTTDTGPLVVDEYEVSELGTGEVRTIHIAGDVVLAAPGIELEELESPPSSFAA
;
A
#
# COMPACT_ATOMS: atom_id res chain seq x y z
N MET A 1 -7.56 -14.76 -7.93
CA MET A 1 -6.42 -13.96 -7.39
C MET A 1 -6.32 -12.72 -8.25
N PRO A 2 -6.63 -11.54 -7.69
CA PRO A 2 -6.57 -10.29 -8.44
C PRO A 2 -5.17 -10.02 -8.96
N ARG A 3 -5.10 -9.60 -10.19
CA ARG A 3 -3.92 -9.08 -10.85
C ARG A 3 -4.35 -8.01 -11.84
N GLY A 4 -3.50 -7.03 -12.06
CA GLY A 4 -3.83 -5.90 -12.90
C GLY A 4 -2.70 -4.89 -12.97
N ARG A 5 -3.06 -3.68 -13.38
CA ARG A 5 -2.12 -2.58 -13.61
C ARG A 5 -2.70 -1.26 -13.12
N TYR A 6 -1.87 -0.52 -12.43
CA TYR A 6 -2.11 0.88 -12.08
C TYR A 6 -1.24 1.80 -12.91
N SER A 7 -1.78 2.94 -13.31
CA SER A 7 -0.97 4.11 -13.64
C SER A 7 -0.71 4.93 -12.38
N LEU A 8 0.52 5.45 -12.27
CA LEU A 8 0.97 6.25 -11.14
C LEU A 8 1.30 7.67 -11.63
N HIS A 9 0.80 8.68 -10.91
CA HIS A 9 0.98 10.09 -11.22
C HIS A 9 1.34 10.86 -9.96
N ASP A 10 2.00 11.99 -10.11
CA ASP A 10 2.12 12.95 -9.03
C ASP A 10 0.72 13.49 -8.67
N PRO A 11 0.29 13.41 -7.39
CA PRO A 11 -1.05 13.83 -7.00
C PRO A 11 -1.31 15.36 -7.13
N HIS A 12 -0.28 16.18 -7.28
CA HIS A 12 -0.40 17.64 -7.34
C HIS A 12 -0.41 18.18 -8.78
N ASP A 13 0.44 17.65 -9.66
CA ASP A 13 0.59 18.17 -11.02
C ASP A 13 0.27 17.16 -12.12
N HIS A 14 -0.13 15.93 -11.73
CA HIS A 14 -0.45 14.82 -12.63
C HIS A 14 0.72 14.36 -13.52
N THR A 15 1.96 14.71 -13.18
CA THR A 15 3.13 14.20 -13.89
C THR A 15 3.15 12.67 -13.83
N PRO A 16 3.25 11.95 -14.96
CA PRO A 16 3.33 10.49 -14.96
C PRO A 16 4.57 10.00 -14.21
N LEU A 17 4.38 9.09 -13.26
CA LEU A 17 5.44 8.43 -12.49
C LEU A 17 5.71 7.00 -12.96
N GLY A 18 4.89 6.49 -13.88
CA GLY A 18 5.01 5.15 -14.45
C GLY A 18 3.83 4.26 -14.13
N GLU A 19 4.07 2.96 -14.11
CA GLU A 19 3.03 1.96 -13.88
C GLU A 19 3.44 0.97 -12.79
N GLU A 20 2.45 0.36 -12.15
CA GLU A 20 2.64 -0.77 -11.23
C GLU A 20 1.80 -1.96 -11.68
N HIS A 21 2.47 -3.04 -12.07
CA HIS A 21 1.84 -4.33 -12.39
C HIS A 21 1.82 -5.18 -11.14
N PHE A 22 0.64 -5.58 -10.69
CA PHE A 22 0.45 -6.25 -9.42
C PHE A 22 -0.22 -7.60 -9.52
N GLN A 23 -0.01 -8.41 -8.48
CA GLN A 23 -0.74 -9.64 -8.21
C GLN A 23 -0.96 -9.78 -6.71
N CYS A 24 -2.21 -10.09 -6.33
CA CYS A 24 -2.59 -10.40 -4.95
C CYS A 24 -2.77 -11.90 -4.76
N ALA A 25 -2.41 -12.40 -3.59
CA ALA A 25 -2.61 -13.78 -3.19
C ALA A 25 -3.26 -13.84 -1.81
N PRO A 26 -4.60 -13.82 -1.71
CA PRO A 26 -5.28 -14.05 -0.46
C PRO A 26 -5.12 -15.51 -0.04
N GLY A 27 -4.92 -15.74 1.25
CA GLY A 27 -4.77 -17.07 1.84
C GLY A 27 -5.43 -17.15 3.21
N PRO A 28 -5.59 -18.36 3.76
CA PRO A 28 -6.23 -18.55 5.06
C PRO A 28 -5.45 -17.91 6.23
N SER A 29 -4.15 -17.70 6.05
CA SER A 29 -3.26 -17.14 7.08
C SER A 29 -2.87 -15.69 6.81
N GLY A 30 -3.50 -15.02 5.83
CA GLY A 30 -3.18 -13.64 5.51
C GLY A 30 -3.28 -13.31 4.01
N TRP A 31 -2.48 -12.35 3.58
CA TRP A 31 -2.51 -11.83 2.21
C TRP A 31 -1.10 -11.44 1.76
N ARG A 32 -0.81 -11.67 0.51
CA ARG A 32 0.44 -11.25 -0.12
C ARG A 32 0.15 -10.43 -1.37
N TYR A 33 0.93 -9.37 -1.54
CA TYR A 33 0.93 -8.51 -2.71
C TYR A 33 2.34 -8.46 -3.29
N VAL A 34 2.44 -8.71 -4.59
CA VAL A 34 3.70 -8.61 -5.33
C VAL A 34 3.48 -7.69 -6.51
N ALA A 35 4.37 -6.72 -6.70
CA ALA A 35 4.30 -5.81 -7.82
C ALA A 35 5.67 -5.47 -8.40
N GLN A 36 5.65 -5.15 -9.70
CA GLN A 36 6.77 -4.59 -10.44
C GLN A 36 6.39 -3.18 -10.89
N ARG A 37 7.28 -2.23 -10.68
CA ARG A 37 7.10 -0.83 -11.09
C ARG A 37 7.97 -0.54 -12.31
N THR A 38 7.41 0.21 -13.25
CA THR A 38 8.13 0.74 -14.41
C THR A 38 8.08 2.27 -14.39
N SER A 39 9.11 2.91 -14.92
CA SER A 39 9.13 4.35 -15.16
C SER A 39 8.22 4.71 -16.34
N PRO A 40 7.95 6.01 -16.60
CA PRO A 40 7.22 6.44 -17.79
C PRO A 40 7.88 6.05 -19.11
N SER A 41 9.20 5.78 -19.12
CA SER A 41 9.93 5.25 -20.29
C SER A 41 9.78 3.74 -20.46
N GLY A 42 9.14 3.04 -19.50
CA GLY A 42 8.97 1.59 -19.49
C GLY A 42 10.13 0.81 -18.86
N ASP A 43 11.15 1.52 -18.34
CA ASP A 43 12.27 0.88 -17.67
C ASP A 43 11.87 0.39 -16.27
N HIS A 44 12.49 -0.71 -15.82
CA HIS A 44 12.25 -1.20 -14.46
C HIS A 44 12.64 -0.15 -13.41
N ALA A 45 11.67 0.26 -12.58
CA ALA A 45 11.85 1.29 -11.56
C ALA A 45 11.92 0.72 -10.13
N GLY A 46 11.41 -0.49 -9.93
CA GLY A 46 11.45 -1.13 -8.61
C GLY A 46 10.41 -2.24 -8.43
N SER A 47 10.31 -2.74 -7.22
CA SER A 47 9.33 -3.77 -6.87
C SER A 47 8.88 -3.68 -5.42
N VAL A 48 7.72 -4.25 -5.14
CA VAL A 48 7.13 -4.41 -3.82
C VAL A 48 6.73 -5.87 -3.62
N ASP A 49 7.14 -6.47 -2.51
CA ASP A 49 6.64 -7.77 -2.02
C ASP A 49 6.22 -7.57 -0.56
N LEU A 50 4.92 -7.56 -0.32
CA LEU A 50 4.33 -7.33 0.99
C LEU A 50 3.49 -8.52 1.39
N THR A 51 3.77 -9.09 2.56
CA THR A 51 2.97 -10.15 3.18
C THR A 51 2.44 -9.66 4.52
N VAL A 52 1.14 -9.79 4.73
CA VAL A 52 0.49 -9.50 6.00
C VAL A 52 -0.19 -10.77 6.55
N ASP A 53 -0.35 -10.83 7.87
CA ASP A 53 -1.11 -11.90 8.52
C ASP A 53 -2.64 -11.69 8.38
N GLU A 54 -3.40 -12.58 8.99
CA GLU A 54 -4.87 -12.50 9.03
C GLU A 54 -5.40 -11.23 9.72
N LEU A 55 -4.61 -10.61 10.59
CA LEU A 55 -4.93 -9.36 11.28
C LEU A 55 -4.47 -8.11 10.52
N GLY A 56 -3.86 -8.28 9.34
CA GLY A 56 -3.33 -7.18 8.53
C GLY A 56 -1.94 -6.69 8.98
N ARG A 57 -1.28 -7.35 9.95
CA ARG A 57 0.05 -6.95 10.41
C ARG A 57 1.12 -7.34 9.39
N PRO A 58 1.98 -6.42 8.94
CA PRO A 58 3.06 -6.73 8.00
C PRO A 58 4.07 -7.72 8.57
N LEU A 59 4.02 -8.97 8.12
CA LEU A 59 4.97 -10.02 8.45
C LEU A 59 6.29 -9.85 7.70
N ARG A 60 6.21 -9.35 6.49
CA ARG A 60 7.36 -9.12 5.61
C ARG A 60 7.04 -8.02 4.63
N VAL A 61 7.95 -7.10 4.49
CA VAL A 61 8.03 -6.17 3.37
C VAL A 61 9.40 -6.32 2.71
N GLU A 62 9.42 -6.31 1.39
CA GLU A 62 10.63 -6.22 0.59
C GLU A 62 10.39 -5.19 -0.51
N LEU A 63 11.24 -4.16 -0.54
CA LEU A 63 11.19 -3.05 -1.50
C LEU A 63 12.49 -3.02 -2.28
N HIS A 64 12.37 -2.78 -3.57
CA HIS A 64 13.50 -2.46 -4.43
C HIS A 64 13.23 -1.16 -5.15
N ALA A 65 14.22 -0.26 -5.20
CA ALA A 65 14.19 0.94 -6.02
C ALA A 65 15.62 1.22 -6.52
N ALA A 66 15.77 1.39 -7.83
CA ALA A 66 17.07 1.37 -8.48
C ALA A 66 17.84 0.12 -8.06
N SER A 67 18.93 0.28 -7.32
CA SER A 67 19.70 -0.86 -6.79
C SER A 67 19.64 -0.97 -5.25
N TRP A 68 18.80 -0.14 -4.61
CA TRP A 68 18.58 -0.18 -3.18
C TRP A 68 17.54 -1.23 -2.79
N GLN A 69 17.72 -1.84 -1.64
CA GLN A 69 16.78 -2.82 -1.09
C GLN A 69 16.43 -2.49 0.36
N VAL A 70 15.17 -2.71 0.71
CA VAL A 70 14.69 -2.72 2.10
C VAL A 70 14.00 -4.05 2.38
N LYS A 71 14.30 -4.64 3.52
CA LYS A 71 13.55 -5.77 4.10
C LYS A 71 13.09 -5.38 5.49
N GLY A 72 11.83 -5.68 5.84
CA GLY A 72 11.31 -5.32 7.14
C GLY A 72 10.07 -6.10 7.54
N ALA A 73 9.64 -5.87 8.78
CA ALA A 73 8.42 -6.41 9.38
C ALA A 73 7.84 -5.41 10.40
N ALA A 74 6.55 -5.54 10.71
CA ALA A 74 5.88 -4.74 11.73
C ALA A 74 5.04 -5.64 12.64
N LEU A 75 5.66 -6.25 13.63
CA LEU A 75 5.02 -7.13 14.60
C LEU A 75 4.88 -6.46 15.98
N ASP A 76 5.97 -5.92 16.48
CA ASP A 76 6.06 -5.16 17.74
C ASP A 76 6.87 -3.88 17.47
N GLY A 77 6.25 -2.95 16.75
CA GLY A 77 6.92 -1.85 16.07
C GLY A 77 7.45 -2.26 14.70
N VAL A 78 7.98 -1.29 13.96
CA VAL A 78 8.54 -1.49 12.62
C VAL A 78 10.05 -1.66 12.71
N THR A 79 10.54 -2.81 12.22
CA THR A 79 11.96 -3.10 12.08
C THR A 79 12.30 -3.24 10.59
N TRP A 80 13.48 -2.77 10.20
CA TRP A 80 13.92 -2.85 8.81
C TRP A 80 15.43 -2.89 8.68
N VAL A 81 15.89 -3.46 7.56
CA VAL A 81 17.27 -3.38 7.08
C VAL A 81 17.23 -2.82 5.67
N ARG A 82 18.03 -1.80 5.41
CA ARG A 82 18.20 -1.17 4.11
C ARG A 82 19.62 -1.44 3.64
N THR A 83 19.77 -1.97 2.44
CA THR A 83 21.05 -2.35 1.83
C THR A 83 21.32 -1.47 0.62
N ASP A 84 22.54 -1.00 0.49
CA ASP A 84 22.99 -0.20 -0.64
C ASP A 84 23.16 -1.04 -1.93
N PRO A 85 23.41 -0.39 -3.10
CA PRO A 85 23.57 -1.08 -4.37
C PRO A 85 24.73 -2.07 -4.43
N THR A 86 25.76 -1.91 -3.61
CA THR A 86 26.92 -2.80 -3.58
C THR A 86 26.67 -4.03 -2.71
N GLY A 87 25.69 -3.93 -1.79
CA GLY A 87 25.44 -4.96 -0.77
C GLY A 87 26.48 -4.96 0.38
N GLU A 88 27.43 -4.04 0.34
CA GLU A 88 28.51 -3.97 1.35
C GLU A 88 28.11 -3.18 2.59
N HIS A 89 27.15 -2.25 2.43
CA HIS A 89 26.67 -1.41 3.52
C HIS A 89 25.19 -1.66 3.78
N ALA A 90 24.88 -2.03 5.02
CA ALA A 90 23.52 -2.17 5.50
C ALA A 90 23.29 -1.18 6.65
N THR A 91 22.14 -0.56 6.65
CA THR A 91 21.62 0.22 7.79
C THR A 91 20.36 -0.45 8.30
N GLU A 92 20.22 -0.51 9.60
CA GLU A 92 19.04 -1.05 10.27
C GLU A 92 18.33 0.02 11.07
N GLY A 93 17.03 -0.16 11.28
CA GLY A 93 16.24 0.69 12.13
C GLY A 93 15.13 -0.06 12.84
N ASN A 94 14.75 0.49 13.99
CA ASN A 94 13.60 0.07 14.76
C ASN A 94 12.84 1.32 15.20
N VAL A 95 11.55 1.37 14.91
CA VAL A 95 10.69 2.52 15.22
C VAL A 95 9.38 2.04 15.82
N GLY A 96 8.90 2.70 16.87
CA GLY A 96 7.59 2.49 17.44
C GLY A 96 6.49 2.97 16.49
N ALA A 97 6.31 2.27 15.37
CA ALA A 97 5.30 2.53 14.34
C ALA A 97 4.42 1.28 14.15
N HIS A 98 3.26 1.46 13.52
CA HIS A 98 2.25 0.41 13.39
C HIS A 98 2.41 -0.42 12.11
N ALA A 99 2.85 0.23 11.02
CA ALA A 99 2.98 -0.41 9.71
C ALA A 99 3.91 0.39 8.78
N PHE A 100 4.03 -0.12 7.55
CA PHE A 100 4.69 0.56 6.44
C PHE A 100 3.67 1.33 5.61
N THR A 101 4.15 2.36 4.90
CA THR A 101 3.41 3.11 3.87
C THR A 101 4.33 3.48 2.72
N GLY A 102 3.79 3.99 1.64
CA GLY A 102 4.54 4.40 0.46
C GLY A 102 3.68 4.61 -0.77
N ALA A 103 4.29 4.79 -1.93
CA ALA A 103 3.60 5.09 -3.18
C ALA A 103 2.83 3.90 -3.78
N SER A 104 3.17 2.66 -3.40
CA SER A 104 2.47 1.48 -3.91
C SER A 104 1.07 1.34 -3.29
N PRO A 105 0.04 1.01 -4.10
CA PRO A 105 -1.30 0.64 -3.64
C PRO A 105 -1.31 -0.46 -2.57
N ALA A 106 -0.30 -1.34 -2.57
CA ALA A 106 -0.14 -2.40 -1.58
C ALA A 106 -0.29 -1.92 -0.12
N PHE A 107 0.30 -0.76 0.17
CA PHE A 107 0.27 -0.21 1.53
C PHE A 107 -1.10 0.30 1.95
N LEU A 108 -1.87 0.85 1.01
CA LEU A 108 -3.24 1.30 1.28
C LEU A 108 -4.13 0.12 1.65
N VAL A 109 -4.04 -0.97 0.90
CA VAL A 109 -4.75 -2.23 1.20
C VAL A 109 -4.29 -2.81 2.53
N ALA A 110 -2.98 -2.88 2.78
CA ALA A 110 -2.46 -3.43 4.04
C ALA A 110 -2.93 -2.63 5.27
N ILE A 111 -2.94 -1.30 5.18
CA ILE A 111 -3.40 -0.42 6.28
C ILE A 111 -4.91 -0.58 6.49
N SER A 112 -5.73 -0.63 5.43
CA SER A 112 -7.17 -0.85 5.57
C SER A 112 -7.48 -2.19 6.27
N ARG A 113 -6.73 -3.24 5.94
CA ARG A 113 -6.83 -4.56 6.58
C ARG A 113 -6.37 -4.57 8.04
N LEU A 114 -5.33 -3.82 8.36
CA LEU A 114 -4.83 -3.66 9.74
C LEU A 114 -5.86 -2.96 10.62
N LEU A 115 -6.49 -1.91 10.08
CA LEU A 115 -7.42 -1.07 10.83
C LEU A 115 -8.80 -1.70 11.01
N ARG A 116 -9.32 -2.43 10.03
CA ARG A 116 -10.66 -3.05 10.05
C ARG A 116 -11.74 -2.08 10.52
N LEU A 117 -11.74 -0.87 9.97
CA LEU A 117 -12.67 0.16 10.39
C LEU A 117 -14.10 -0.20 10.00
N GLU A 118 -15.03 0.15 10.90
CA GLU A 118 -16.46 0.11 10.62
C GLU A 118 -16.98 1.52 10.34
N PRO A 119 -18.02 1.66 9.48
CA PRO A 119 -18.63 2.97 9.24
C PRO A 119 -19.08 3.63 10.55
N GLY A 120 -18.64 4.89 10.76
CA GLY A 120 -18.96 5.64 11.96
C GLY A 120 -18.08 5.35 13.19
N ALA A 121 -17.08 4.48 13.09
CA ALA A 121 -16.17 4.19 14.20
C ALA A 121 -15.25 5.36 14.61
N GLY A 122 -15.26 6.45 13.83
CA GLY A 122 -14.35 7.57 14.03
C GLY A 122 -13.00 7.37 13.38
N ALA A 123 -12.13 8.36 13.51
CA ALA A 123 -10.80 8.32 12.90
C ALA A 123 -9.77 7.66 13.83
N VAL A 124 -8.89 6.84 13.26
CA VAL A 124 -7.79 6.18 13.97
C VAL A 124 -6.46 6.76 13.51
N ARG A 125 -5.59 7.07 14.45
CA ARG A 125 -4.24 7.58 14.17
C ARG A 125 -3.23 6.45 14.11
N LEU A 126 -2.38 6.51 13.11
CA LEU A 126 -1.28 5.58 12.88
C LEU A 126 0.03 6.32 12.71
N ARG A 127 1.08 5.79 13.33
CA ARG A 127 2.46 6.11 12.97
C ARG A 127 2.96 5.07 11.99
N LEU A 128 3.54 5.52 10.88
CA LEU A 128 3.92 4.70 9.73
C LEU A 128 5.38 4.98 9.35
N VAL A 129 6.02 4.00 8.72
CA VAL A 129 7.34 4.15 8.12
C VAL A 129 7.20 4.08 6.61
N ALA A 130 7.64 5.11 5.92
CA ALA A 130 7.79 5.15 4.47
C ALA A 130 9.26 5.03 4.07
N PHE A 131 9.49 4.60 2.84
CA PHE A 131 10.80 4.62 2.20
C PHE A 131 10.71 5.42 0.91
N THR A 132 11.53 6.47 0.79
CA THR A 132 11.48 7.42 -0.31
C THR A 132 12.46 7.06 -1.42
N ASP A 133 11.97 7.06 -2.66
CA ASP A 133 12.80 6.85 -3.85
C ASP A 133 13.79 8.02 -4.05
N PRO A 134 14.91 7.79 -4.74
CA PRO A 134 15.37 6.52 -5.35
C PRO A 134 16.22 5.67 -4.40
N VAL A 135 16.54 6.17 -3.22
CA VAL A 135 17.51 5.53 -2.29
C VAL A 135 16.85 4.80 -1.13
N LEU A 136 15.52 4.71 -1.14
CA LEU A 136 14.73 4.10 -0.08
C LEU A 136 15.08 4.66 1.31
N ALA A 137 15.22 6.00 1.42
CA ALA A 137 15.48 6.65 2.70
C ALA A 137 14.27 6.52 3.64
N PRO A 138 14.47 6.09 4.90
CA PRO A 138 13.36 5.94 5.83
C PRO A 138 12.81 7.28 6.28
N LEU A 139 11.49 7.40 6.32
CA LEU A 139 10.74 8.53 6.82
C LEU A 139 9.63 8.04 7.74
N THR A 140 9.48 8.64 8.92
CA THR A 140 8.35 8.38 9.82
C THR A 140 7.31 9.47 9.64
N LEU A 141 6.05 9.07 9.49
CA LEU A 141 4.92 9.98 9.35
C LEU A 141 3.71 9.49 10.14
N ASP A 142 2.85 10.43 10.54
CA ASP A 142 1.62 10.14 11.27
C ASP A 142 0.42 10.44 10.36
N GLN A 143 -0.48 9.47 10.24
CA GLN A 143 -1.72 9.57 9.48
C GLN A 143 -2.94 9.34 10.37
N SER A 144 -4.08 9.90 9.96
CA SER A 144 -5.39 9.63 10.52
C SER A 144 -6.28 9.02 9.44
N TRP A 145 -6.88 7.87 9.71
CA TRP A 145 -7.74 7.12 8.80
C TRP A 145 -9.16 7.06 9.34
N ALA A 146 -10.15 7.36 8.51
CA ALA A 146 -11.56 7.21 8.83
C ALA A 146 -12.28 6.52 7.67
N LEU A 147 -13.07 5.49 7.96
CA LEU A 147 -14.01 4.91 6.99
C LEU A 147 -15.24 5.81 6.93
N ARG A 148 -15.43 6.48 5.78
CA ARG A 148 -16.53 7.41 5.55
C ARG A 148 -17.78 6.73 5.06
N ASP A 149 -17.62 5.79 4.15
CA ASP A 149 -18.72 5.02 3.57
C ASP A 149 -18.30 3.58 3.23
N ARG A 150 -19.27 2.68 3.20
CA ARG A 150 -19.17 1.31 2.70
C ARG A 150 -20.39 1.02 1.85
N ALA A 151 -20.21 1.04 0.54
CA ALA A 151 -21.28 0.89 -0.43
C ALA A 151 -21.20 -0.44 -1.17
N GLY A 152 -22.35 -1.11 -1.30
CA GLY A 152 -22.50 -2.30 -2.13
C GLY A 152 -22.91 -1.93 -3.55
N HIS A 153 -22.21 -2.44 -4.54
CA HIS A 153 -22.50 -2.26 -5.96
C HIS A 153 -22.77 -3.61 -6.63
N THR A 154 -23.65 -3.62 -7.62
CA THR A 154 -23.85 -4.79 -8.48
C THR A 154 -23.06 -4.58 -9.75
N THR A 155 -22.15 -5.50 -10.07
CA THR A 155 -21.37 -5.50 -11.31
C THR A 155 -21.69 -6.73 -12.14
N ASP A 156 -21.24 -6.76 -13.39
CA ASP A 156 -21.42 -7.92 -14.28
C ASP A 156 -20.72 -9.18 -13.74
N THR A 157 -19.72 -9.02 -12.90
CA THR A 157 -18.95 -10.12 -12.27
C THR A 157 -19.44 -10.51 -10.88
N GLY A 158 -20.45 -9.80 -10.35
CA GLY A 158 -21.04 -10.06 -9.02
C GLY A 158 -21.11 -8.83 -8.12
N PRO A 159 -21.48 -9.01 -6.85
CA PRO A 159 -21.52 -7.91 -5.89
C PRO A 159 -20.11 -7.44 -5.56
N LEU A 160 -19.93 -6.12 -5.49
CA LEU A 160 -18.69 -5.45 -5.12
C LEU A 160 -18.95 -4.52 -3.95
N VAL A 161 -18.22 -4.67 -2.87
CA VAL A 161 -18.24 -3.73 -1.74
C VAL A 161 -17.06 -2.78 -1.89
N VAL A 162 -17.35 -1.48 -1.85
CA VAL A 162 -16.35 -0.41 -1.94
C VAL A 162 -16.33 0.35 -0.63
N ASP A 163 -15.17 0.40 -0.01
CA ASP A 163 -14.89 1.19 1.18
C ASP A 163 -14.28 2.54 0.78
N GLU A 164 -14.88 3.65 1.24
CA GLU A 164 -14.36 5.00 1.09
C GLU A 164 -13.65 5.43 2.36
N TYR A 165 -12.35 5.64 2.28
CA TYR A 165 -11.53 6.14 3.37
C TYR A 165 -11.15 7.60 3.16
N GLU A 166 -11.26 8.39 4.23
CA GLU A 166 -10.59 9.68 4.33
C GLU A 166 -9.28 9.49 5.10
N VAL A 167 -8.19 9.89 4.50
CA VAL A 167 -6.85 9.80 5.07
C VAL A 167 -6.24 11.18 5.18
N SER A 168 -5.87 11.57 6.39
CA SER A 168 -5.20 12.85 6.66
C SER A 168 -3.75 12.60 7.06
N GLU A 169 -2.82 13.26 6.41
CA GLU A 169 -1.43 13.32 6.85
C GLU A 169 -1.26 14.40 7.91
N LEU A 170 -0.93 14.00 9.14
CA LEU A 170 -0.97 14.93 10.28
C LEU A 170 0.19 15.94 10.29
N GLY A 171 1.27 15.67 9.58
CA GLY A 171 2.42 16.58 9.45
C GLY A 171 2.16 17.74 8.49
N THR A 172 1.46 17.49 7.38
CA THR A 172 1.18 18.47 6.32
C THR A 172 -0.23 19.04 6.40
N GLY A 173 -1.16 18.31 7.01
CA GLY A 173 -2.59 18.61 7.01
C GLY A 173 -3.29 18.23 5.69
N GLU A 174 -2.60 17.56 4.78
CA GLU A 174 -3.20 17.07 3.53
C GLU A 174 -4.25 16.00 3.81
N VAL A 175 -5.40 16.13 3.14
CA VAL A 175 -6.52 15.17 3.24
C VAL A 175 -6.78 14.59 1.87
N ARG A 176 -6.93 13.26 1.80
CA ARG A 176 -7.20 12.53 0.56
C ARG A 176 -8.26 11.47 0.75
N THR A 177 -9.03 11.23 -0.30
CA THR A 177 -10.04 10.16 -0.36
C THR A 177 -9.48 8.97 -1.12
N ILE A 178 -9.72 7.78 -0.59
CA ILE A 178 -9.24 6.51 -1.15
C ILE A 178 -10.42 5.54 -1.23
N HIS A 179 -10.58 4.88 -2.38
CA HIS A 179 -11.60 3.86 -2.58
C HIS A 179 -10.94 2.49 -2.72
N ILE A 180 -11.33 1.56 -1.87
CA ILE A 180 -10.78 0.20 -1.83
C ILE A 180 -11.91 -0.81 -1.95
N ALA A 181 -11.72 -1.81 -2.81
CA ALA A 181 -12.59 -2.98 -2.89
C ALA A 181 -11.76 -4.23 -2.58
N GLY A 182 -12.01 -4.83 -1.42
CA GLY A 182 -11.27 -6.00 -0.98
C GLY A 182 -9.75 -5.77 -0.93
N ASP A 183 -9.02 -6.33 -1.88
CA ASP A 183 -7.56 -6.21 -2.01
C ASP A 183 -7.09 -5.36 -3.20
N VAL A 184 -7.99 -4.52 -3.74
CA VAL A 184 -7.70 -3.65 -4.87
C VAL A 184 -8.05 -2.20 -4.53
N VAL A 185 -7.14 -1.28 -4.77
CA VAL A 185 -7.40 0.17 -4.75
C VAL A 185 -8.09 0.54 -6.06
N LEU A 186 -9.33 1.02 -6.00
CA LEU A 186 -10.07 1.45 -7.19
C LEU A 186 -9.67 2.85 -7.63
N ALA A 187 -9.46 3.74 -6.65
CA ALA A 187 -9.03 5.11 -6.89
C ALA A 187 -8.36 5.71 -5.65
N ALA A 188 -7.28 6.45 -5.85
CA ALA A 188 -6.64 7.29 -4.85
C ALA A 188 -5.90 8.42 -5.55
N PRO A 189 -5.57 9.55 -4.89
CA PRO A 189 -4.75 10.58 -5.50
C PRO A 189 -3.42 10.03 -6.02
N GLY A 190 -3.15 10.24 -7.29
CA GLY A 190 -1.96 9.75 -7.96
C GLY A 190 -1.94 8.25 -8.29
N ILE A 191 -3.05 7.53 -8.08
CA ILE A 191 -3.18 6.09 -8.37
C ILE A 191 -4.48 5.86 -9.14
N GLU A 192 -4.38 5.28 -10.32
CA GLU A 192 -5.52 4.97 -11.18
C GLU A 192 -5.46 3.52 -11.63
N LEU A 193 -6.54 2.77 -11.40
CA LEU A 193 -6.63 1.37 -11.82
C LEU A 193 -6.97 1.33 -13.31
N GLU A 194 -6.02 0.89 -14.13
CA GLU A 194 -6.17 0.80 -15.59
C GLU A 194 -6.76 -0.54 -16.03
N GLU A 195 -6.33 -1.60 -15.38
CA GLU A 195 -6.69 -2.96 -15.77
C GLU A 195 -6.81 -3.87 -14.55
N LEU A 196 -7.86 -4.69 -14.55
CA LEU A 196 -8.09 -5.72 -13.54
C LEU A 196 -8.56 -7.01 -14.22
N GLU A 197 -7.72 -8.03 -14.21
CA GLU A 197 -8.01 -9.30 -14.90
C GLU A 197 -8.95 -10.22 -14.11
N SER A 198 -9.08 -10.02 -12.82
CA SER A 198 -9.95 -10.81 -11.95
C SER A 198 -10.55 -9.91 -10.86
N PRO A 199 -11.81 -10.15 -10.45
CA PRO A 199 -12.43 -9.31 -9.44
C PRO A 199 -11.64 -9.29 -8.14
N PRO A 200 -11.78 -8.20 -7.33
CA PRO A 200 -11.19 -8.11 -6.00
C PRO A 200 -11.59 -9.31 -5.14
N SER A 201 -10.69 -9.74 -4.25
CA SER A 201 -10.99 -10.79 -3.31
C SER A 201 -11.99 -10.29 -2.27
N SER A 202 -13.01 -11.11 -1.96
CA SER A 202 -13.87 -10.85 -0.81
C SER A 202 -13.18 -11.40 0.44
N PHE A 203 -12.97 -10.56 1.44
CA PHE A 203 -12.53 -10.99 2.76
C PHE A 203 -13.76 -11.14 3.67
N ALA A 204 -13.87 -12.25 4.38
CA ALA A 204 -14.86 -12.37 5.44
C ALA A 204 -14.54 -11.32 6.52
N ALA A 205 -15.57 -10.58 6.92
CA ALA A 205 -15.50 -9.61 8.00
C ALA A 205 -15.20 -10.30 9.34
#